data_2ca05ae040aab10c3351631fedd6817c
#
_entry.id   2ca05ae040aab10c3351631fedd6817c
#
_cell.length_a   1.000
_cell.length_b   1.000
_cell.length_c   1.000
_cell.angle_alpha   90.00
_cell.angle_beta   90.00
_cell.angle_gamma   90.00
#
_symmetry.space_group_name_H-M   'P 1'
#
loop_
_entity.id
_entity.type
_entity.pdbx_description
1 polymer ?
#
loop_
_entity_poly.entity_id
_entity_poly.type
_entity_poly.pdbx_seq_one_letter_code
_entity_poly.pdbx_strand_id
1 'polypeptide(L)'
;LALGNMKGISKFNQLSESSSSTLNELNLNSSYLKRKKKFLNFFSDENYLKTINVNVNTLSNYLSDKNISHIDLIKIDTEGSELNVLLGLNSLINNVKFIFFEHHYDDMVKKNYTFSEINNFLIVNNFKKLFKIKMPFRKSFEYIYINLNHS
;
A
#
# COMPACT_ATOMS: atom_id res chain seq x y z
N LEU A 1 8.60 10.55 5.39
CA LEU A 1 9.06 9.77 4.24
C LEU A 1 7.98 8.80 3.83
N ALA A 2 7.63 8.78 2.56
CA ALA A 2 6.76 7.78 1.95
C ALA A 2 7.60 6.83 1.05
N LEU A 3 7.07 5.66 0.75
CA LEU A 3 7.68 4.70 -0.17
C LEU A 3 6.89 4.62 -1.47
N GLY A 4 7.62 4.51 -2.59
CA GLY A 4 7.05 4.42 -3.92
C GLY A 4 8.02 3.79 -4.92
N ASN A 5 7.70 3.87 -6.21
CA ASN A 5 8.52 3.30 -7.29
C ASN A 5 9.68 4.20 -7.73
N MET A 6 9.71 5.47 -7.32
CA MET A 6 10.77 6.42 -7.64
C MET A 6 10.97 7.44 -6.52
N LYS A 7 12.16 8.06 -6.47
CA LYS A 7 12.47 9.14 -5.55
C LYS A 7 11.86 10.46 -6.04
N GLY A 8 11.31 11.25 -5.11
CA GLY A 8 10.73 12.55 -5.45
C GLY A 8 9.94 13.18 -4.31
N ILE A 9 9.08 14.11 -4.66
CA ILE A 9 8.11 14.73 -3.74
C ILE A 9 6.70 14.43 -4.27
N SER A 10 5.80 14.03 -3.40
CA SER A 10 4.40 13.75 -3.75
C SER A 10 3.45 14.39 -2.75
N LYS A 11 2.22 14.62 -3.19
CA LYS A 11 1.11 15.01 -2.31
C LYS A 11 0.66 13.81 -1.49
N PHE A 12 0.49 14.00 -0.20
CA PHE A 12 -0.05 13.01 0.72
C PHE A 12 -1.36 13.52 1.30
N ASN A 13 -2.41 12.76 1.09
CA ASN A 13 -3.75 13.06 1.58
C ASN A 13 -3.91 12.43 2.97
N GLN A 14 -3.73 13.26 3.98
CA GLN A 14 -3.89 12.88 5.38
C GLN A 14 -5.35 13.05 5.78
N LEU A 15 -5.98 11.98 6.20
CA LEU A 15 -7.31 12.01 6.78
C LEU A 15 -7.24 12.21 8.29
N SER A 16 -8.25 12.79 8.90
CA SER A 16 -8.34 13.01 10.36
C SER A 16 -8.22 11.69 11.13
N GLU A 17 -8.74 10.60 10.55
CA GLU A 17 -8.40 9.24 10.91
C GLU A 17 -7.16 8.79 10.15
N SER A 18 -6.05 8.59 10.79
CA SER A 18 -4.77 8.29 10.13
C SER A 18 -4.77 6.98 9.33
N SER A 19 -5.70 6.06 9.61
CA SER A 19 -5.73 4.70 9.05
C SER A 19 -6.05 4.62 7.55
N SER A 20 -6.50 5.70 6.91
CA SER A 20 -6.83 5.73 5.47
C SER A 20 -6.14 6.86 4.72
N SER A 21 -5.05 7.37 5.29
CA SER A 21 -4.23 8.38 4.63
C SER A 21 -3.44 7.76 3.47
N THR A 22 -3.32 8.47 2.35
CA THR A 22 -2.80 7.89 1.11
C THR A 22 -2.03 8.89 0.24
N LEU A 23 -1.12 8.39 -0.60
CA LEU A 23 -0.49 9.15 -1.68
C LEU A 23 -1.39 9.32 -2.90
N ASN A 24 -2.48 8.55 -3.00
CA ASN A 24 -3.38 8.57 -4.14
C ASN A 24 -4.52 9.58 -3.95
N GLU A 25 -5.18 9.92 -5.06
CA GLU A 25 -6.38 10.75 -5.02
C GLU A 25 -7.54 9.99 -4.35
N LEU A 26 -8.29 10.71 -3.51
CA LEU A 26 -9.54 10.21 -2.95
C LEU A 26 -10.69 10.39 -3.94
N ASN A 27 -11.52 9.36 -4.09
CA ASN A 27 -12.76 9.47 -4.82
C ASN A 27 -13.86 10.05 -3.90
N LEU A 28 -14.03 11.36 -3.94
CA LEU A 28 -15.02 12.07 -3.11
C LEU A 28 -16.47 11.62 -3.40
N ASN A 29 -16.70 10.98 -4.54
CA ASN A 29 -18.02 10.44 -4.91
C ASN A 29 -18.26 9.01 -4.40
N SER A 30 -17.23 8.35 -3.88
CA SER A 30 -17.33 6.99 -3.34
C SER A 30 -18.43 6.88 -2.27
N SER A 31 -19.30 5.90 -2.45
CA SER A 31 -20.35 5.58 -1.46
C SER A 31 -19.74 5.05 -0.16
N TYR A 32 -18.60 4.39 -0.24
CA TYR A 32 -17.84 3.91 0.91
C TYR A 32 -17.26 5.08 1.71
N LEU A 33 -16.61 6.04 1.04
CA LEU A 33 -16.08 7.24 1.69
C LEU A 33 -17.19 8.07 2.35
N LYS A 34 -18.34 8.25 1.66
CA LYS A 34 -19.50 8.98 2.18
C LYS A 34 -20.06 8.31 3.45
N ARG A 35 -20.19 6.97 3.45
CA ARG A 35 -20.64 6.22 4.65
C ARG A 35 -19.62 6.34 5.79
N LYS A 36 -18.32 6.21 5.47
CA LYS A 36 -17.24 6.35 6.45
C LYS A 36 -17.24 7.73 7.08
N LYS A 37 -17.34 8.80 6.27
CA LYS A 37 -17.53 10.17 6.74
C LYS A 37 -18.75 10.29 7.69
N LYS A 38 -19.92 9.79 7.27
CA LYS A 38 -21.14 9.86 8.08
C LYS A 38 -20.99 9.14 9.43
N PHE A 39 -20.27 8.04 9.46
CA PHE A 39 -20.01 7.29 10.69
C PHE A 39 -19.00 7.99 11.61
N LEU A 40 -18.01 8.67 11.04
CA LEU A 40 -16.97 9.41 11.77
C LEU A 40 -17.37 10.85 12.11
N ASN A 41 -18.28 11.47 11.34
CA ASN A 41 -18.77 12.84 11.56
C ASN A 41 -19.66 13.02 12.79
N PHE A 42 -19.74 12.03 13.65
CA PHE A 42 -20.16 12.31 15.03
C PHE A 42 -19.20 13.30 15.73
N PHE A 43 -18.02 13.59 15.12
CA PHE A 43 -16.98 14.47 15.64
C PHE A 43 -16.39 15.38 14.53
N SER A 44 -17.04 16.56 14.27
CA SER A 44 -16.57 17.78 13.58
C SER A 44 -16.03 17.69 12.12
N ASP A 45 -16.59 18.56 11.25
CA ASP A 45 -16.44 18.60 9.78
C ASP A 45 -15.20 19.36 9.25
N GLU A 46 -14.52 20.19 10.04
CA GLU A 46 -13.63 21.23 9.49
C GLU A 46 -12.21 20.78 9.12
N ASN A 47 -11.77 19.57 9.49
CA ASN A 47 -10.40 19.10 9.23
C ASN A 47 -10.29 17.64 8.75
N TYR A 48 -11.28 17.15 8.01
CA TYR A 48 -11.30 15.74 7.59
C TYR A 48 -10.15 15.36 6.65
N LEU A 49 -9.72 16.28 5.79
CA LEU A 49 -8.68 16.05 4.76
C LEU A 49 -7.67 17.19 4.77
N LYS A 50 -6.41 16.86 5.00
CA LYS A 50 -5.26 17.76 4.84
C LYS A 50 -4.30 17.19 3.81
N THR A 51 -3.94 17.98 2.80
CA THR A 51 -2.91 17.60 1.83
C THR A 51 -1.58 18.24 2.20
N ILE A 52 -0.54 17.43 2.30
CA ILE A 52 0.83 17.86 2.60
C ILE A 52 1.79 17.31 1.55
N ASN A 53 2.92 17.98 1.32
CA ASN A 53 4.00 17.44 0.51
C ASN A 53 4.87 16.53 1.35
N VAL A 54 5.20 15.35 0.84
CA VAL A 54 6.08 14.38 1.49
C VAL A 54 7.19 13.94 0.55
N ASN A 55 8.35 13.68 1.09
CA ASN A 55 9.43 13.05 0.35
C ASN A 55 9.08 11.58 0.11
N VAL A 56 9.25 11.13 -1.13
CA VAL A 56 9.12 9.72 -1.54
C VAL A 56 10.50 9.15 -1.83
N ASN A 57 10.74 7.92 -1.42
CA ASN A 57 11.94 7.16 -1.76
C ASN A 57 11.54 5.75 -2.22
N THR A 58 12.44 5.05 -2.88
CA THR A 58 12.25 3.61 -3.14
C THR A 58 12.70 2.82 -1.91
N LEU A 59 12.08 1.65 -1.71
CA LEU A 59 12.47 0.80 -0.59
C LEU A 59 13.90 0.27 -0.77
N SER A 60 14.31 -0.02 -2.02
CA SER A 60 15.69 -0.43 -2.32
C SER A 60 16.73 0.62 -1.91
N ASN A 61 16.52 1.90 -2.26
CA ASN A 61 17.44 2.96 -1.86
C ASN A 61 17.47 3.13 -0.34
N TYR A 62 16.30 3.15 0.31
CA TYR A 62 16.22 3.30 1.76
C TYR A 62 16.97 2.20 2.52
N LEU A 63 16.91 0.96 2.05
CA LEU A 63 17.56 -0.19 2.68
C LEU A 63 19.06 -0.25 2.33
N SER A 64 19.45 0.16 1.12
CA SER A 64 20.86 0.29 0.73
C SER A 64 21.59 1.28 1.66
N ASP A 65 20.99 2.42 1.95
CA ASP A 65 21.54 3.42 2.87
C ASP A 65 21.74 2.89 4.31
N LYS A 66 21.12 1.75 4.64
CA LYS A 66 21.20 1.08 5.94
C LYS A 66 21.99 -0.23 5.91
N ASN A 67 22.58 -0.59 4.76
CA ASN A 67 23.29 -1.86 4.54
C ASN A 67 22.40 -3.10 4.80
N ILE A 68 21.09 -3.01 4.53
CA ILE A 68 20.15 -4.13 4.67
C ILE A 68 20.01 -4.79 3.29
N SER A 69 20.41 -6.04 3.20
CA SER A 69 20.38 -6.84 1.96
C SER A 69 19.41 -8.01 1.98
N HIS A 70 18.87 -8.38 3.15
CA HIS A 70 17.91 -9.47 3.33
C HIS A 70 16.72 -9.01 4.18
N ILE A 71 15.53 -9.49 3.84
CA ILE A 71 14.28 -9.13 4.52
C ILE A 71 13.43 -10.39 4.70
N ASP A 72 13.14 -10.75 5.95
CA ASP A 72 12.25 -11.86 6.25
C ASP A 72 10.80 -11.57 5.90
N LEU A 73 10.32 -10.39 6.23
CA LEU A 73 8.92 -10.00 5.99
C LEU A 73 8.81 -8.52 5.67
N ILE A 74 8.07 -8.20 4.60
CA ILE A 74 7.58 -6.86 4.33
C ILE A 74 6.06 -6.86 4.53
N LYS A 75 5.56 -6.01 5.45
CA LYS A 75 4.14 -5.66 5.47
C LYS A 75 3.91 -4.36 4.72
N ILE A 76 2.97 -4.37 3.76
CA ILE A 76 2.58 -3.21 2.95
C ILE A 76 1.11 -2.91 3.21
N ASP A 77 0.84 -1.71 3.75
CA ASP A 77 -0.49 -1.21 4.06
C ASP A 77 -0.48 0.30 3.75
N THR A 78 -0.59 0.62 2.46
CA THR A 78 -0.34 1.98 1.94
C THR A 78 -1.57 2.60 1.30
N GLU A 79 -2.73 1.98 1.52
CA GLU A 79 -4.02 2.50 1.06
C GLU A 79 -3.99 2.88 -0.43
N GLY A 80 -3.59 1.89 -1.27
CA GLY A 80 -3.63 2.01 -2.72
C GLY A 80 -2.29 2.32 -3.41
N SER A 81 -1.15 2.21 -2.72
CA SER A 81 0.19 2.37 -3.31
C SER A 81 1.04 1.08 -3.24
N GLU A 82 0.41 -0.07 -2.97
CA GLU A 82 1.09 -1.36 -2.73
C GLU A 82 1.98 -1.77 -3.90
N LEU A 83 1.48 -1.67 -5.14
CA LEU A 83 2.28 -2.00 -6.33
C LEU A 83 3.49 -1.06 -6.49
N ASN A 84 3.34 0.23 -6.20
CA ASN A 84 4.43 1.19 -6.28
C ASN A 84 5.53 0.88 -5.27
N VAL A 85 5.17 0.45 -4.05
CA VAL A 85 6.15 0.01 -3.04
C VAL A 85 6.89 -1.24 -3.51
N LEU A 86 6.17 -2.22 -4.07
CA LEU A 86 6.76 -3.45 -4.61
C LEU A 86 7.70 -3.17 -5.78
N LEU A 87 7.32 -2.31 -6.72
CA LEU A 87 8.18 -1.87 -7.82
C LEU A 87 9.44 -1.17 -7.31
N GLY A 88 9.34 -0.43 -6.21
CA GLY A 88 10.46 0.26 -5.56
C GLY A 88 11.47 -0.66 -4.86
N LEU A 89 11.20 -1.97 -4.78
CA LEU A 89 12.19 -2.96 -4.32
C LEU A 89 13.29 -3.21 -5.36
N ASN A 90 12.99 -3.04 -6.65
CA ASN A 90 13.92 -3.38 -7.73
C ASN A 90 14.49 -4.81 -7.56
N SER A 91 15.79 -5.02 -7.75
CA SER A 91 16.45 -6.32 -7.56
C SER A 91 16.40 -6.86 -6.13
N LEU A 92 16.20 -6.01 -5.11
CA LEU A 92 16.11 -6.42 -3.72
C LEU A 92 14.90 -7.32 -3.43
N ILE A 93 13.90 -7.33 -4.31
CA ILE A 93 12.74 -8.23 -4.19
C ILE A 93 13.15 -9.71 -4.12
N ASN A 94 14.25 -10.08 -4.77
CA ASN A 94 14.78 -11.45 -4.74
C ASN A 94 15.28 -11.87 -3.35
N ASN A 95 15.59 -10.90 -2.48
CA ASN A 95 16.10 -11.13 -1.13
C ASN A 95 15.01 -10.98 -0.05
N VAL A 96 13.75 -10.85 -0.47
CA VAL A 96 12.60 -10.82 0.44
C VAL A 96 12.00 -12.21 0.55
N LYS A 97 11.83 -12.71 1.78
CA LYS A 97 11.25 -14.04 2.03
C LYS A 97 9.72 -14.03 1.99
N PHE A 98 9.08 -13.10 2.72
CA PHE A 98 7.63 -12.99 2.75
C PHE A 98 7.18 -11.57 2.40
N ILE A 99 6.07 -11.49 1.66
CA ILE A 99 5.35 -10.25 1.40
C ILE A 99 3.93 -10.40 1.92
N PHE A 100 3.52 -9.47 2.78
CA PHE A 100 2.19 -9.36 3.34
C PHE A 100 1.60 -8.00 2.97
N PHE A 101 0.44 -7.96 2.31
CA PHE A 101 -0.19 -6.69 1.96
C PHE A 101 -1.72 -6.76 2.04
N GLU A 102 -2.34 -5.61 2.33
CA GLU A 102 -3.78 -5.41 2.21
C GLU A 102 -4.11 -4.84 0.83
N HIS A 103 -5.14 -5.38 0.17
CA HIS A 103 -5.65 -4.84 -1.09
C HIS A 103 -7.14 -4.54 -0.98
N HIS A 104 -7.49 -3.29 -1.23
CA HIS A 104 -8.86 -2.78 -1.19
C HIS A 104 -9.55 -2.95 -2.55
N TYR A 105 -10.79 -3.45 -2.55
CA TYR A 105 -11.66 -3.60 -3.73
C TYR A 105 -12.77 -2.56 -3.76
N ASP A 106 -12.78 -1.62 -2.82
CA ASP A 106 -13.64 -0.45 -2.88
C ASP A 106 -13.05 0.65 -3.76
N ASP A 107 -13.85 1.68 -4.00
CA ASP A 107 -13.54 2.80 -4.86
C ASP A 107 -13.13 4.08 -4.09
N MET A 108 -12.80 3.97 -2.80
CA MET A 108 -12.46 5.12 -1.97
C MET A 108 -11.20 5.84 -2.44
N VAL A 109 -10.20 5.05 -2.83
CA VAL A 109 -8.93 5.54 -3.34
C VAL A 109 -8.81 5.21 -4.82
N LYS A 110 -8.44 6.19 -5.64
CA LYS A 110 -8.19 5.99 -7.07
C LYS A 110 -6.84 5.29 -7.24
N LYS A 111 -6.87 4.00 -7.57
CA LYS A 111 -5.70 3.20 -7.89
C LYS A 111 -5.51 3.15 -9.41
N ASN A 112 -4.27 3.20 -9.86
CA ASN A 112 -3.89 3.04 -11.26
C ASN A 112 -3.46 1.60 -11.61
N TYR A 113 -3.77 0.64 -10.75
CA TYR A 113 -3.46 -0.78 -10.92
C TYR A 113 -4.57 -1.66 -10.32
N THR A 114 -4.55 -2.92 -10.71
CA THR A 114 -5.48 -3.97 -10.26
C THR A 114 -4.75 -4.99 -9.38
N PHE A 115 -5.51 -5.80 -8.65
CA PHE A 115 -4.94 -6.96 -7.93
C PHE A 115 -4.20 -7.92 -8.89
N SER A 116 -4.71 -8.09 -10.11
CA SER A 116 -4.06 -8.97 -11.10
C SER A 116 -2.65 -8.54 -11.43
N GLU A 117 -2.39 -7.22 -11.52
CA GLU A 117 -1.06 -6.69 -11.78
C GLU A 117 -0.11 -6.94 -10.61
N ILE A 118 -0.55 -6.75 -9.35
CA ILE A 118 0.26 -7.13 -8.18
C ILE A 118 0.56 -8.64 -8.19
N ASN A 119 -0.48 -9.46 -8.39
CA ASN A 119 -0.32 -10.91 -8.40
C ASN A 119 0.65 -11.37 -9.50
N ASN A 120 0.52 -10.83 -10.72
CA ASN A 120 1.43 -11.16 -11.83
C ASN A 120 2.86 -10.69 -11.54
N PHE A 121 3.03 -9.49 -11.00
CA PHE A 121 4.34 -8.98 -10.59
C PHE A 121 5.02 -9.94 -9.59
N LEU A 122 4.28 -10.41 -8.59
CA LEU A 122 4.80 -11.32 -7.57
C LEU A 122 5.12 -12.71 -8.16
N ILE A 123 4.27 -13.26 -9.03
CA ILE A 123 4.51 -14.55 -9.69
C ILE A 123 5.78 -14.49 -10.57
N VAL A 124 5.95 -13.44 -11.36
CA VAL A 124 7.13 -13.26 -12.22
C VAL A 124 8.42 -13.16 -11.39
N ASN A 125 8.33 -12.66 -10.16
CA ASN A 125 9.44 -12.58 -9.21
C ASN A 125 9.54 -13.81 -8.28
N ASN A 126 9.03 -14.98 -8.70
CA ASN A 126 9.10 -16.26 -7.98
C ASN A 126 8.35 -16.30 -6.64
N PHE A 127 7.33 -15.48 -6.44
CA PHE A 127 6.49 -15.56 -5.26
C PHE A 127 5.25 -16.43 -5.50
N LYS A 128 4.91 -17.23 -4.50
CA LYS A 128 3.69 -18.04 -4.44
C LYS A 128 2.76 -17.50 -3.37
N LYS A 129 1.49 -17.32 -3.73
CA LYS A 129 0.47 -16.94 -2.76
C LYS A 129 0.22 -18.09 -1.77
N LEU A 130 0.36 -17.82 -0.47
CA LEU A 130 0.07 -18.75 0.61
C LEU A 130 -1.34 -18.57 1.15
N PHE A 131 -1.71 -17.33 1.49
CA PHE A 131 -2.97 -17.02 2.15
C PHE A 131 -3.68 -15.84 1.50
N LYS A 132 -5.00 -15.90 1.58
CA LYS A 132 -5.94 -14.80 1.30
C LYS A 132 -6.95 -14.76 2.43
N ILE A 133 -6.98 -13.68 3.17
CA ILE A 133 -7.83 -13.49 4.35
C ILE A 133 -8.76 -12.30 4.08
N LYS A 134 -10.08 -12.50 4.21
CA LYS A 134 -11.04 -11.41 4.06
C LYS A 134 -11.09 -10.59 5.34
N MET A 135 -10.98 -9.26 5.20
CA MET A 135 -11.13 -8.36 6.34
C MET A 135 -12.61 -8.22 6.74
N PRO A 136 -12.94 -8.36 8.03
CA PRO A 136 -14.30 -8.18 8.51
C PRO A 136 -14.83 -6.77 8.18
N PHE A 137 -16.08 -6.69 7.70
CA PHE A 137 -16.80 -5.44 7.42
C PHE A 137 -16.18 -4.52 6.35
N ARG A 138 -15.07 -4.94 5.69
CA ARG A 138 -14.38 -4.16 4.65
C ARG A 138 -14.45 -4.90 3.31
N LYS A 139 -14.34 -4.15 2.20
CA LYS A 139 -14.12 -4.70 0.86
C LYS A 139 -12.62 -4.84 0.58
N SER A 140 -11.88 -5.39 1.55
CA SER A 140 -10.44 -5.62 1.44
C SER A 140 -10.08 -7.04 1.83
N PHE A 141 -8.93 -7.46 1.34
CA PHE A 141 -8.34 -8.75 1.65
C PHE A 141 -6.85 -8.56 1.96
N GLU A 142 -6.38 -9.29 2.93
CA GLU A 142 -4.97 -9.47 3.21
C GLU A 142 -4.44 -10.67 2.42
N TYR A 143 -3.24 -10.52 1.89
CA TYR A 143 -2.54 -11.53 1.10
C TYR A 143 -1.15 -11.77 1.65
N ILE A 144 -0.76 -13.04 1.75
CA ILE A 144 0.60 -13.44 2.13
C ILE A 144 1.20 -14.25 0.99
N TYR A 145 2.39 -13.84 0.55
CA TYR A 145 3.20 -14.51 -0.46
C TYR A 145 4.53 -14.93 0.12
N ILE A 146 5.03 -16.08 -0.34
CA ILE A 146 6.38 -16.59 -0.03
C ILE A 146 7.22 -16.60 -1.30
N ASN A 147 8.48 -16.21 -1.18
CA ASN A 147 9.46 -16.34 -2.24
C ASN A 147 9.96 -17.79 -2.31
N LEU A 148 9.80 -18.43 -3.45
CA LEU A 148 10.18 -19.84 -3.66
C LEU A 148 11.71 -20.06 -3.66
N ASN A 149 12.50 -19.00 -3.82
CA ASN A 149 13.96 -19.08 -3.70
C ASN A 149 14.44 -19.14 -2.24
N HIS A 150 13.55 -18.90 -1.25
CA HIS A 150 13.84 -18.87 0.19
C HIS A 150 12.98 -19.89 0.98
N SER A 151 12.34 -20.82 0.27
CA SER A 151 11.51 -21.88 0.86
C SER A 151 12.32 -23.14 1.21
#